data_0f392735b3162b8a588332160b54698a
#
_entry.id   0f392735b3162b8a588332160b54698a
#
_cell.length_a   1.000
_cell.length_b   1.000
_cell.length_c   1.000
_cell.angle_alpha   90.00
_cell.angle_beta   90.00
_cell.angle_gamma   90.00
#
_symmetry.space_group_name_H-M   'P 1'
#
loop_
_entity.id
_entity.type
_entity.pdbx_description
1 polymer ?
#
loop_
_entity_poly.entity_id
_entity_poly.type
_entity_poly.pdbx_seq_one_letter_code
_entity_poly.pdbx_strand_id
1 'polypeptide(L)'
;MPGSGTIVEHKPMTDRTTDFAETVENAQNWKLTLAYDGTDFSGWQVQPGEPTIQGELQAALGRVTDETPLPQGSGRTDAGVHALGQVTSFPLQAPIPPANLLRALNRTLPASIRVLEARIVPAAFHARHSVVAKTYEYRVFRDAICPPSLARYVLACSSPI
;
A
#
# COMPACT_ATOMS: atom_id res chain seq x y z
N MET A 1 -64.74 -8.76 31.85
CA MET A 1 -63.93 -8.50 30.65
C MET A 1 -62.57 -8.01 31.11
N PRO A 2 -61.50 -8.81 31.13
CA PRO A 2 -60.16 -8.32 31.47
C PRO A 2 -59.44 -7.82 30.21
N GLY A 3 -58.87 -6.64 30.33
CA GLY A 3 -58.10 -5.97 29.29
C GLY A 3 -56.77 -6.64 29.03
N SER A 4 -56.46 -6.83 27.75
CA SER A 4 -55.20 -7.33 27.24
C SER A 4 -54.16 -6.20 27.29
N GLY A 5 -53.15 -6.32 28.14
CA GLY A 5 -51.98 -5.45 28.15
C GLY A 5 -50.87 -6.04 27.30
N THR A 6 -50.51 -5.36 26.20
CA THR A 6 -49.36 -5.70 25.36
C THR A 6 -48.08 -5.17 26.02
N ILE A 7 -47.21 -6.06 26.43
CA ILE A 7 -45.84 -5.70 26.91
C ILE A 7 -44.99 -5.53 25.66
N VAL A 8 -44.49 -4.30 25.43
CA VAL A 8 -43.48 -4.01 24.42
C VAL A 8 -42.12 -4.13 25.10
N GLU A 9 -41.40 -5.21 24.82
CA GLU A 9 -39.99 -5.35 25.21
C GLU A 9 -39.15 -4.38 24.39
N HIS A 10 -38.56 -3.39 25.06
CA HIS A 10 -37.51 -2.58 24.47
C HIS A 10 -36.20 -3.36 24.55
N LYS A 11 -35.74 -3.85 23.41
CA LYS A 11 -34.36 -4.33 23.23
C LYS A 11 -33.40 -3.16 23.41
N PRO A 12 -32.39 -3.20 24.28
CA PRO A 12 -31.44 -2.13 24.39
C PRO A 12 -30.65 -2.00 23.08
N MET A 13 -30.57 -0.79 22.59
CA MET A 13 -29.74 -0.41 21.44
C MET A 13 -28.29 -0.56 21.87
N THR A 14 -27.60 -1.59 21.38
CA THR A 14 -26.17 -1.79 21.58
C THR A 14 -25.42 -0.58 21.06
N ASP A 15 -24.65 0.02 21.96
CA ASP A 15 -23.81 1.19 21.71
C ASP A 15 -22.76 0.86 20.66
N ARG A 16 -22.93 1.44 19.44
CA ARG A 16 -21.99 1.29 18.33
C ARG A 16 -20.62 1.93 18.59
N THR A 17 -20.49 2.69 19.66
CA THR A 17 -19.26 3.41 20.01
C THR A 17 -18.20 2.49 20.60
N THR A 18 -18.61 1.40 21.27
CA THR A 18 -17.68 0.42 21.88
C THR A 18 -17.05 -0.48 20.82
N ASP A 19 -17.78 -0.77 19.72
CA ASP A 19 -17.30 -1.65 18.64
C ASP A 19 -16.17 -1.03 17.82
N PHE A 20 -16.16 0.30 17.65
CA PHE A 20 -15.08 1.02 16.95
C PHE A 20 -13.78 1.10 17.76
N ALA A 21 -13.85 1.18 19.08
CA ALA A 21 -12.67 1.25 19.93
C ALA A 21 -11.96 -0.11 20.04
N GLU A 22 -12.71 -1.21 20.19
CA GLU A 22 -12.16 -2.58 20.21
C GLU A 22 -11.53 -2.98 18.86
N THR A 23 -12.06 -2.47 17.74
CA THR A 23 -11.55 -2.78 16.40
C THR A 23 -10.17 -2.19 16.15
N VAL A 24 -9.82 -1.07 16.79
CA VAL A 24 -8.51 -0.43 16.63
C VAL A 24 -7.42 -1.06 17.52
N GLU A 25 -7.79 -1.65 18.66
CA GLU A 25 -6.83 -2.25 19.60
C GLU A 25 -6.17 -3.55 19.09
N ASN A 26 -6.76 -4.24 18.11
CA ASN A 26 -6.26 -5.52 17.59
C ASN A 26 -5.54 -5.43 16.24
N ALA A 27 -5.43 -4.24 15.63
CA ALA A 27 -4.76 -4.09 14.36
C ALA A 27 -3.24 -4.26 14.52
N GLN A 28 -2.67 -5.19 13.74
CA GLN A 28 -1.23 -5.33 13.61
C GLN A 28 -0.68 -4.27 12.66
N ASN A 29 0.47 -3.68 13.01
CA ASN A 29 1.15 -2.76 12.11
C ASN A 29 2.05 -3.53 11.14
N TRP A 30 1.83 -3.32 9.85
CA TRP A 30 2.53 -4.02 8.78
C TRP A 30 3.54 -3.12 8.09
N LYS A 31 4.66 -3.72 7.71
CA LYS A 31 5.66 -3.14 6.84
C LYS A 31 5.77 -4.00 5.58
N LEU A 32 5.69 -3.36 4.41
CA LEU A 32 6.06 -3.99 3.14
C LEU A 32 7.27 -3.27 2.54
N THR A 33 8.10 -4.06 1.83
CA THR A 33 9.11 -3.53 0.91
C THR A 33 8.66 -3.85 -0.50
N LEU A 34 8.63 -2.84 -1.38
CA LEU A 34 8.09 -2.92 -2.74
C LEU A 34 9.16 -2.57 -3.77
N ALA A 35 9.14 -3.28 -4.90
CA ALA A 35 9.76 -2.83 -6.14
C ALA A 35 8.67 -2.55 -7.17
N TYR A 36 8.84 -1.52 -8.00
CA TYR A 36 7.92 -1.23 -9.07
C TYR A 36 8.55 -0.52 -10.26
N ASP A 37 8.05 -0.85 -11.44
CA ASP A 37 8.20 -0.07 -12.67
C ASP A 37 7.11 1.01 -12.67
N GLY A 38 7.52 2.26 -12.49
CA GLY A 38 6.60 3.40 -12.39
C GLY A 38 6.15 3.98 -13.71
N THR A 39 6.60 3.44 -14.87
CA THR A 39 6.39 4.02 -16.19
C THR A 39 4.93 4.35 -16.50
N ASP A 40 4.01 3.45 -16.12
CA ASP A 40 2.60 3.56 -16.46
C ASP A 40 1.77 4.11 -15.29
N PHE A 41 2.42 4.71 -14.26
CA PHE A 41 1.77 5.24 -13.07
C PHE A 41 2.00 6.75 -12.92
N SER A 42 0.97 7.44 -12.43
CA SER A 42 1.01 8.87 -12.07
C SER A 42 1.70 9.10 -10.71
N GLY A 43 2.69 8.26 -10.38
CA GLY A 43 3.48 8.31 -9.17
C GLY A 43 2.97 7.43 -8.04
N TRP A 44 3.49 7.70 -6.84
CA TRP A 44 3.13 6.94 -5.64
C TRP A 44 1.72 7.25 -5.14
N GLN A 45 1.45 8.55 -4.89
CA GLN A 45 0.29 9.02 -4.14
C GLN A 45 -1.01 8.82 -4.90
N VAL A 46 -2.05 8.29 -4.22
CA VAL A 46 -3.42 8.20 -4.76
C VAL A 46 -3.91 9.56 -5.24
N GLN A 47 -4.44 9.58 -6.46
CA GLN A 47 -5.04 10.73 -7.12
C GLN A 47 -6.35 10.28 -7.79
N PRO A 48 -7.42 11.10 -7.77
CA PRO A 48 -8.68 10.75 -8.39
C PRO A 48 -8.55 10.48 -9.89
N GLY A 49 -8.97 9.29 -10.34
CA GLY A 49 -8.98 8.92 -11.75
C GLY A 49 -7.63 8.51 -12.34
N GLU A 50 -6.55 8.52 -11.54
CA GLU A 50 -5.21 8.21 -12.02
C GLU A 50 -4.69 6.87 -11.48
N PRO A 51 -3.99 6.06 -12.30
CA PRO A 51 -3.31 4.87 -11.83
C PRO A 51 -2.11 5.25 -10.95
N THR A 52 -2.06 4.79 -9.71
CA THR A 52 -0.97 5.09 -8.77
C THR A 52 -0.53 3.84 -8.03
N ILE A 53 0.73 3.79 -7.60
CA ILE A 53 1.29 2.63 -6.87
C ILE A 53 0.53 2.40 -5.56
N GLN A 54 0.24 3.46 -4.80
CA GLN A 54 -0.50 3.40 -3.54
C GLN A 54 -1.93 2.92 -3.74
N GLY A 55 -2.60 3.37 -4.81
CA GLY A 55 -3.96 2.95 -5.15
C GLY A 55 -4.05 1.48 -5.53
N GLU A 56 -3.12 0.98 -6.37
CA GLU A 56 -3.05 -0.43 -6.73
C GLU A 56 -2.78 -1.33 -5.51
N LEU A 57 -1.88 -0.90 -4.62
CA LEU A 57 -1.59 -1.65 -3.39
C LEU A 57 -2.80 -1.67 -2.45
N GLN A 58 -3.49 -0.53 -2.28
CA GLN A 58 -4.71 -0.45 -1.47
C GLN A 58 -5.81 -1.35 -2.02
N ALA A 59 -6.04 -1.32 -3.32
CA ALA A 59 -7.02 -2.19 -3.98
C ALA A 59 -6.66 -3.68 -3.85
N ALA A 60 -5.37 -4.02 -3.97
CA ALA A 60 -4.90 -5.40 -3.77
C ALA A 60 -5.09 -5.88 -2.32
N LEU A 61 -4.82 -5.02 -1.34
CA LEU A 61 -5.10 -5.31 0.07
C LEU A 61 -6.59 -5.59 0.29
N GLY A 62 -7.48 -4.76 -0.26
CA GLY A 62 -8.92 -4.96 -0.18
C GLY A 62 -9.36 -6.32 -0.74
N ARG A 63 -8.82 -6.72 -1.89
CA ARG A 63 -9.13 -8.04 -2.49
C ARG A 63 -8.60 -9.24 -1.70
N VAL A 64 -7.51 -9.06 -0.95
CA VAL A 64 -6.85 -10.15 -0.21
C VAL A 64 -7.37 -10.29 1.22
N THR A 65 -7.77 -9.18 1.85
CA THR A 65 -8.06 -9.15 3.30
C THR A 65 -9.43 -8.60 3.65
N ASP A 66 -10.20 -8.13 2.64
CA ASP A 66 -11.44 -7.38 2.82
C ASP A 66 -11.28 -6.05 3.59
N GLU A 67 -10.02 -5.61 3.83
CA GLU A 67 -9.69 -4.34 4.45
C GLU A 67 -8.97 -3.44 3.44
N THR A 68 -9.28 -2.15 3.47
CA THR A 68 -8.70 -1.15 2.55
C THR A 68 -7.87 -0.09 3.27
N PRO A 69 -6.85 -0.50 4.06
CA PRO A 69 -5.98 0.49 4.70
C PRO A 69 -5.26 1.30 3.63
N LEU A 70 -4.97 2.57 3.92
CA LEU A 70 -4.17 3.41 3.02
C LEU A 70 -2.69 3.25 3.35
N PRO A 71 -1.87 2.56 2.51
CA PRO A 71 -0.47 2.32 2.78
C PRO A 71 0.34 3.62 2.79
N GLN A 72 1.06 3.90 3.89
CA GLN A 72 1.91 5.08 4.02
C GLN A 72 3.32 4.77 3.52
N GLY A 73 3.74 5.43 2.44
CA GLY A 73 5.08 5.26 1.87
C GLY A 73 6.17 6.01 2.65
N SER A 74 7.40 5.50 2.63
CA SER A 74 8.58 6.17 3.20
C SER A 74 8.93 7.47 2.46
N GLY A 75 8.55 7.57 1.18
CA GLY A 75 8.65 8.74 0.34
C GLY A 75 7.61 8.68 -0.78
N ARG A 76 7.39 9.82 -1.42
CA ARG A 76 6.61 9.88 -2.66
C ARG A 76 7.58 9.80 -3.83
N THR A 77 7.21 9.07 -4.86
CA THR A 77 7.85 9.09 -6.18
C THR A 77 6.91 9.80 -7.15
N ASP A 78 7.47 10.57 -8.05
CA ASP A 78 6.72 11.27 -9.09
C ASP A 78 6.31 10.29 -10.22
N ALA A 79 5.50 10.76 -11.16
CA ALA A 79 5.06 9.99 -12.32
C ALA A 79 6.25 9.40 -13.09
N GLY A 80 6.16 8.14 -13.46
CA GLY A 80 7.20 7.43 -14.20
C GLY A 80 8.41 6.96 -13.38
N VAL A 81 8.55 7.37 -12.11
CA VAL A 81 9.70 7.00 -11.27
C VAL A 81 9.56 5.58 -10.74
N HIS A 82 10.63 4.79 -10.89
CA HIS A 82 10.71 3.40 -10.41
C HIS A 82 11.19 3.34 -8.95
N ALA A 83 11.01 2.19 -8.32
CA ALA A 83 11.63 1.90 -7.02
C ALA A 83 12.11 0.45 -6.97
N LEU A 84 13.27 0.24 -6.34
CA LEU A 84 13.82 -1.09 -6.07
C LEU A 84 13.55 -1.55 -4.62
N GLY A 85 13.11 -0.64 -3.73
CA GLY A 85 12.93 -0.96 -2.31
C GLY A 85 12.12 0.11 -1.56
N GLN A 86 10.97 0.55 -2.11
CA GLN A 86 10.06 1.45 -1.40
C GLN A 86 9.48 0.75 -0.17
N VAL A 87 9.58 1.38 0.98
CA VAL A 87 9.00 0.90 2.23
C VAL A 87 7.64 1.55 2.46
N THR A 88 6.65 0.75 2.85
CA THR A 88 5.33 1.23 3.25
C THR A 88 4.88 0.58 4.56
N SER A 89 4.01 1.27 5.30
CA SER A 89 3.37 0.73 6.51
C SER A 89 1.89 1.06 6.56
N PHE A 90 1.12 0.17 7.20
CA PHE A 90 -0.32 0.30 7.39
C PHE A 90 -0.80 -0.63 8.50
N PRO A 91 -1.90 -0.30 9.19
CA PRO A 91 -2.57 -1.22 10.10
C PRO A 91 -3.38 -2.25 9.32
N LEU A 92 -3.47 -3.49 9.82
CA LEU A 92 -4.31 -4.55 9.29
C LEU A 92 -4.78 -5.44 10.43
N GLN A 93 -6.07 -5.81 10.44
CA GLN A 93 -6.66 -6.69 11.45
C GLN A 93 -6.70 -8.14 11.00
N ALA A 94 -6.77 -8.38 9.70
CA ALA A 94 -6.87 -9.72 9.13
C ALA A 94 -5.77 -10.64 9.68
N PRO A 95 -6.13 -11.81 10.24
CA PRO A 95 -5.17 -12.75 10.83
C PRO A 95 -4.46 -13.56 9.74
N ILE A 96 -3.65 -12.88 8.92
CA ILE A 96 -2.94 -13.48 7.80
C ILE A 96 -1.44 -13.62 8.13
N PRO A 97 -0.83 -14.80 7.92
CA PRO A 97 0.63 -14.94 8.05
C PRO A 97 1.39 -14.11 7.01
N PRO A 98 2.55 -13.51 7.36
CA PRO A 98 3.33 -12.64 6.45
C PRO A 98 3.65 -13.28 5.09
N ALA A 99 4.05 -14.55 5.08
CA ALA A 99 4.33 -15.27 3.84
C ALA A 99 3.09 -15.47 2.96
N ASN A 100 1.91 -15.58 3.56
CA ASN A 100 0.65 -15.71 2.84
C ASN A 100 0.23 -14.37 2.24
N LEU A 101 0.32 -13.27 3.02
CA LEU A 101 0.05 -11.91 2.53
C LEU A 101 0.96 -11.56 1.34
N LEU A 102 2.27 -11.83 1.45
CA LEU A 102 3.24 -11.60 0.38
C LEU A 102 2.86 -12.34 -0.89
N ARG A 103 2.53 -13.64 -0.79
CA ARG A 103 2.13 -14.43 -1.96
C ARG A 103 0.81 -13.97 -2.57
N ALA A 104 -0.18 -13.66 -1.74
CA ALA A 104 -1.49 -13.20 -2.18
C ALA A 104 -1.41 -11.85 -2.89
N LEU A 105 -0.67 -10.89 -2.32
CA LEU A 105 -0.46 -9.58 -2.96
C LEU A 105 0.26 -9.72 -4.30
N ASN A 106 1.32 -10.55 -4.39
CA ASN A 106 2.04 -10.74 -5.65
C ASN A 106 1.23 -11.48 -6.75
N ARG A 107 0.16 -12.20 -6.37
CA ARG A 107 -0.79 -12.77 -7.34
C ARG A 107 -1.85 -11.77 -7.79
N THR A 108 -2.13 -10.76 -6.98
CA THR A 108 -3.22 -9.80 -7.17
C THR A 108 -2.73 -8.51 -7.84
N LEU A 109 -1.50 -8.09 -7.52
CA LEU A 109 -0.87 -6.89 -8.08
C LEU A 109 -0.48 -7.09 -9.56
N PRO A 110 -0.50 -6.01 -10.37
CA PRO A 110 0.02 -6.05 -11.74
C PRO A 110 1.50 -6.41 -11.75
N ALA A 111 2.01 -6.93 -12.88
CA ALA A 111 3.39 -7.39 -13.00
C ALA A 111 4.43 -6.30 -12.71
N SER A 112 4.06 -5.04 -12.91
CA SER A 112 4.87 -3.84 -12.65
C SER A 112 5.06 -3.50 -11.17
N ILE A 113 4.32 -4.15 -10.23
CA ILE A 113 4.48 -3.95 -8.78
C ILE A 113 4.74 -5.30 -8.11
N ARG A 114 5.79 -5.38 -7.28
CA ARG A 114 6.12 -6.58 -6.52
C ARG A 114 6.38 -6.27 -5.06
N VAL A 115 5.78 -7.06 -4.18
CA VAL A 115 6.10 -7.09 -2.76
C VAL A 115 7.31 -8.00 -2.58
N LEU A 116 8.42 -7.43 -2.13
CA LEU A 116 9.67 -8.17 -1.87
C LEU A 116 9.69 -8.75 -0.46
N GLU A 117 9.08 -8.04 0.49
CA GLU A 117 9.04 -8.43 1.89
C GLU A 117 7.73 -7.98 2.54
N ALA A 118 7.20 -8.81 3.42
CA ALA A 118 6.06 -8.48 4.29
C ALA A 118 6.41 -8.87 5.73
N ARG A 119 6.27 -7.94 6.67
CA ARG A 119 6.54 -8.16 8.10
C ARG A 119 5.53 -7.43 8.97
N ILE A 120 5.22 -8.02 10.13
CA ILE A 120 4.58 -7.33 11.24
C ILE A 120 5.69 -6.58 12.00
N VAL A 121 5.41 -5.32 12.33
CA VAL A 121 6.37 -4.43 13.01
C VAL A 121 5.73 -3.81 14.24
N PRO A 122 6.51 -3.26 15.18
CA PRO A 122 5.97 -2.57 16.35
C PRO A 122 5.01 -1.44 15.95
N ALA A 123 3.98 -1.19 16.76
CA ALA A 123 2.97 -0.14 16.50
C ALA A 123 3.59 1.26 16.31
N ALA A 124 4.73 1.53 16.97
CA ALA A 124 5.46 2.79 16.83
C ALA A 124 6.17 2.98 15.48
N PHE A 125 6.33 1.91 14.68
CA PHE A 125 6.96 2.02 13.36
C PHE A 125 6.05 2.76 12.39
N HIS A 126 6.59 3.74 11.67
CA HIS A 126 5.91 4.45 10.61
C HIS A 126 6.86 4.63 9.43
N ALA A 127 6.49 4.11 8.25
CA ALA A 127 7.38 4.08 7.08
C ALA A 127 8.00 5.45 6.76
N ARG A 128 7.25 6.55 6.92
CA ARG A 128 7.72 7.91 6.63
C ARG A 128 8.59 8.50 7.74
N HIS A 129 8.26 8.25 9.01
CA HIS A 129 8.94 8.87 10.15
C HIS A 129 10.12 8.06 10.65
N SER A 130 10.11 6.73 10.41
CA SER A 130 11.20 5.82 10.79
C SER A 130 12.28 5.68 9.71
N VAL A 131 12.27 6.52 8.67
CA VAL A 131 13.28 6.51 7.60
C VAL A 131 14.63 6.97 8.16
N VAL A 132 15.66 6.15 7.92
CA VAL A 132 17.05 6.48 8.27
C VAL A 132 17.80 7.07 7.05
N ALA A 133 17.55 6.51 5.86
CA ALA A 133 18.18 6.95 4.63
C ALA A 133 17.30 6.68 3.42
N LYS A 134 17.51 7.44 2.34
CA LYS A 134 16.94 7.22 1.01
C LYS A 134 18.05 7.31 -0.01
N THR A 135 18.10 6.32 -0.92
CA THR A 135 19.07 6.31 -2.01
C THR A 135 18.33 6.55 -3.33
N TYR A 136 18.85 7.45 -4.13
CA TYR A 136 18.36 7.73 -5.48
C TYR A 136 19.43 7.37 -6.48
N GLU A 137 19.03 6.68 -7.56
CA GLU A 137 19.91 6.31 -8.66
C GLU A 137 19.39 6.95 -9.96
N TYR A 138 20.23 7.70 -10.63
CA TYR A 138 19.98 8.28 -11.94
C TYR A 138 20.76 7.50 -12.98
N ARG A 139 20.06 6.87 -13.94
CA ARG A 139 20.66 6.11 -15.02
C ARG A 139 20.68 6.93 -16.28
N VAL A 140 21.86 7.19 -16.83
CA VAL A 140 22.04 7.98 -18.04
C VAL A 140 22.62 7.10 -19.13
N PHE A 141 21.99 7.10 -20.30
CA PHE A 141 22.47 6.45 -21.50
C PHE A 141 23.09 7.50 -22.44
N ARG A 142 24.34 7.32 -22.85
CA ARG A 142 25.13 8.35 -23.54
C ARG A 142 25.40 8.07 -25.02
N ASP A 143 25.11 6.87 -25.51
CA ASP A 143 25.30 6.57 -26.95
C ASP A 143 24.21 7.22 -27.79
N ALA A 144 24.47 7.33 -29.10
CA ALA A 144 23.61 8.06 -30.04
C ALA A 144 22.18 7.47 -30.13
N ILE A 145 22.04 6.15 -29.96
CA ILE A 145 20.74 5.46 -30.08
C ILE A 145 20.52 4.60 -28.85
N CYS A 146 19.53 4.96 -28.03
CA CYS A 146 19.12 4.18 -26.87
C CYS A 146 18.24 2.98 -27.29
N PRO A 147 18.61 1.74 -26.93
CA PRO A 147 17.78 0.58 -27.23
C PRO A 147 16.39 0.68 -26.57
N PRO A 148 15.30 0.27 -27.23
CA PRO A 148 13.94 0.33 -26.67
C PRO A 148 13.80 -0.42 -25.33
N SER A 149 14.57 -1.49 -25.11
CA SER A 149 14.58 -2.26 -23.87
C SER A 149 15.15 -1.50 -22.66
N LEU A 150 15.92 -0.44 -22.88
CA LEU A 150 16.50 0.40 -21.85
C LEU A 150 15.79 1.76 -21.72
N ALA A 151 15.09 2.20 -22.76
CA ALA A 151 14.53 3.54 -22.85
C ALA A 151 13.61 3.93 -21.68
N ARG A 152 12.95 2.96 -21.05
CA ARG A 152 12.07 3.18 -19.87
C ARG A 152 12.86 3.46 -18.59
N TYR A 153 14.14 3.05 -18.53
CA TYR A 153 14.91 2.97 -17.29
C TYR A 153 16.12 3.90 -17.29
N VAL A 154 16.32 4.67 -18.33
CA VAL A 154 17.47 5.56 -18.50
C VAL A 154 17.05 6.89 -19.08
N LEU A 155 17.77 7.95 -18.71
CA LEU A 155 17.72 9.22 -19.43
C LEU A 155 18.68 9.12 -20.62
N ALA A 156 18.15 9.12 -21.85
CA ALA A 156 18.98 9.20 -23.04
C ALA A 156 19.52 10.64 -23.21
N CYS A 157 20.84 10.81 -23.17
CA CYS A 157 21.50 12.10 -23.28
C CYS A 157 22.72 11.95 -24.20
N SER A 158 22.60 12.45 -25.43
CA SER A 158 23.69 12.43 -26.42
C SER A 158 24.71 13.56 -26.26
N SER A 159 24.45 14.55 -25.38
CA SER A 159 25.35 15.66 -25.10
C SER A 159 26.28 15.36 -23.92
N PRO A 160 27.51 15.89 -23.87
CA PRO A 160 28.35 15.82 -22.68
C PRO A 160 27.67 16.56 -21.51
N ILE A 161 27.68 15.92 -20.35
CA ILE A 161 27.21 16.49 -19.07
C ILE A 161 28.34 17.32 -18.47
#